data_70c4c251b38fa07721c452d4af507836
#
_entry.id   70c4c251b38fa07721c452d4af507836
#
_cell.length_a   1.000
_cell.length_b   1.000
_cell.length_c   1.000
_cell.angle_alpha   90.00
_cell.angle_beta   90.00
_cell.angle_gamma   90.00
#
_symmetry.space_group_name_H-M   'P 1'
#
loop_
_entity.id
_entity.type
_entity.pdbx_description
1 polymer ?
#
loop_
_entity_poly.entity_id
_entity_poly.type
_entity_poly.pdbx_seq_one_letter_code
_entity_poly.pdbx_strand_id
1 'polypeptide(L)'
;MLFISTKISANNHLVNQFNLFNESIPINTYTKSIEKNPFHITNNNHYLFTKPSRNLIDKLRKDFSIDYEVNNRIEAEISFIKKNDDYMLQVLERSTPFLSYIISELKKRNMPTELALLPIVESSYDPFAYSIGQAAGLWQMIPITASRFGLDQNWWYDGRRDVIDSTEAALEYLSYLYGYMNEDWLLALASYNSGEGAVSRAIQKNKNNSLPWDFWNLSLSRQTSAYVPRLLALIEIVKYPKKYNIELPVIDNEVYFSIIDLGGQIDLALAAELADIELKELYILNAGN
;
A
#
# COMPACT_ATOMS: atom_id res chain seq x y z
N MET A 1 9.66 -14.22 -10.83
CA MET A 1 8.39 -13.62 -11.29
C MET A 1 8.68 -12.26 -11.89
N LEU A 2 7.94 -11.84 -12.90
CA LEU A 2 8.09 -10.52 -13.51
C LEU A 2 6.76 -9.79 -13.46
N PHE A 3 6.75 -8.53 -13.02
CA PHE A 3 5.56 -7.70 -12.99
C PHE A 3 5.54 -6.79 -14.20
N ILE A 4 4.48 -6.87 -15.00
CA ILE A 4 4.33 -6.09 -16.23
C ILE A 4 3.06 -5.26 -16.15
N SER A 5 3.14 -3.98 -16.56
CA SER A 5 1.99 -3.06 -16.59
C SER A 5 0.86 -3.59 -17.47
N THR A 6 -0.39 -3.50 -16.99
CA THR A 6 -1.60 -3.93 -17.72
C THR A 6 -2.07 -2.93 -18.76
N LYS A 7 -1.50 -1.71 -18.78
CA LYS A 7 -1.86 -0.70 -19.82
C LYS A 7 -1.67 -1.18 -21.24
N ILE A 8 -0.94 -2.28 -21.42
CA ILE A 8 -0.62 -2.91 -22.73
C ILE A 8 -1.61 -4.00 -23.13
N SER A 9 -2.51 -4.41 -22.24
CA SER A 9 -3.37 -5.59 -22.42
C SER A 9 -4.41 -5.51 -23.56
N ALA A 10 -4.44 -4.46 -24.39
CA ALA A 10 -5.28 -4.43 -25.60
C ALA A 10 -4.69 -5.21 -26.78
N ASN A 11 -3.45 -5.68 -26.72
CA ASN A 11 -2.79 -6.41 -27.79
C ASN A 11 -2.54 -7.86 -27.41
N ASN A 12 -3.47 -8.75 -27.75
CA ASN A 12 -3.33 -10.21 -27.69
C ASN A 12 -2.08 -10.77 -28.44
N HIS A 13 -1.35 -9.90 -29.13
CA HIS A 13 -0.15 -10.25 -29.89
C HIS A 13 1.04 -10.61 -29.00
N LEU A 14 1.16 -9.98 -27.83
CA LEU A 14 2.30 -10.18 -26.91
C LEU A 14 2.21 -11.51 -26.16
N VAL A 15 1.02 -11.91 -25.70
CA VAL A 15 0.82 -13.23 -25.08
C VAL A 15 1.19 -14.35 -26.05
N ASN A 16 0.93 -14.15 -27.36
CA ASN A 16 1.31 -15.11 -28.39
C ASN A 16 2.81 -15.11 -28.67
N GLN A 17 3.52 -13.98 -28.56
CA GLN A 17 4.98 -13.94 -28.72
C GLN A 17 5.70 -14.65 -27.58
N PHE A 18 5.27 -14.45 -26.31
CA PHE A 18 5.82 -15.21 -25.18
C PHE A 18 5.54 -16.71 -25.28
N ASN A 19 4.38 -17.10 -25.82
CA ASN A 19 4.01 -18.51 -26.04
C ASN A 19 4.85 -19.20 -27.12
N LEU A 20 5.36 -18.47 -28.10
CA LEU A 20 6.23 -19.02 -29.16
C LEU A 20 7.64 -19.38 -28.65
N PHE A 21 8.08 -18.76 -27.53
CA PHE A 21 9.37 -19.07 -26.90
C PHE A 21 9.31 -20.23 -25.90
N ASN A 22 8.12 -20.59 -25.41
CA ASN A 22 7.95 -21.64 -24.41
C ASN A 22 6.74 -22.52 -24.70
N GLU A 23 6.90 -23.55 -25.52
CA GLU A 23 5.82 -24.53 -25.86
C GLU A 23 5.31 -25.37 -24.66
N SER A 24 5.71 -25.11 -23.42
CA SER A 24 5.44 -26.02 -22.30
C SER A 24 5.04 -25.38 -20.95
N ILE A 25 4.68 -24.09 -20.87
CA ILE A 25 4.28 -23.47 -19.59
C ILE A 25 2.81 -23.05 -19.62
N PRO A 26 1.93 -23.62 -18.77
CA PRO A 26 0.55 -23.17 -18.67
C PRO A 26 0.51 -21.78 -18.04
N ILE A 27 0.05 -20.79 -18.80
CA ILE A 27 -0.25 -19.44 -18.27
C ILE A 27 -1.44 -19.55 -17.34
N ASN A 28 -1.20 -19.43 -16.05
CA ASN A 28 -2.26 -19.34 -15.08
C ASN A 28 -2.76 -17.88 -15.04
N THR A 29 -3.55 -17.50 -16.05
CA THR A 29 -4.22 -16.22 -16.09
C THR A 29 -5.36 -16.26 -15.08
N TYR A 30 -5.25 -15.52 -13.97
CA TYR A 30 -6.38 -15.18 -13.12
C TYR A 30 -7.31 -14.20 -13.86
N THR A 31 -7.88 -14.63 -14.97
CA THR A 31 -9.04 -13.99 -15.57
C THR A 31 -10.28 -14.60 -14.93
N LYS A 32 -10.80 -13.96 -13.90
CA LYS A 32 -12.14 -14.27 -13.41
C LYS A 32 -13.13 -13.89 -14.51
N SER A 33 -13.66 -14.90 -15.19
CA SER A 33 -14.72 -14.74 -16.18
C SER A 33 -15.85 -13.90 -15.60
N ILE A 34 -16.14 -12.77 -16.24
CA ILE A 34 -17.35 -12.01 -15.98
C ILE A 34 -18.47 -12.80 -16.68
N GLU A 35 -19.23 -13.56 -15.92
CA GLU A 35 -20.46 -14.17 -16.40
C GLU A 35 -21.44 -13.05 -16.81
N LYS A 36 -21.81 -13.08 -18.08
CA LYS A 36 -22.90 -12.26 -18.63
C LYS A 36 -24.21 -12.78 -18.06
N ASN A 37 -24.76 -12.09 -17.09
CA ASN A 37 -26.12 -12.32 -16.64
C ASN A 37 -27.07 -11.46 -17.49
N PRO A 38 -28.05 -12.05 -18.19
CA PRO A 38 -29.04 -11.27 -18.93
C PRO A 38 -30.10 -10.74 -17.95
N PHE A 39 -30.05 -9.44 -17.66
CA PHE A 39 -31.10 -8.80 -16.87
C PHE A 39 -32.35 -8.58 -17.71
N HIS A 40 -33.46 -9.23 -17.31
CA HIS A 40 -34.81 -8.86 -17.68
C HIS A 40 -35.15 -7.50 -17.03
N ILE A 41 -35.47 -6.53 -17.88
CA ILE A 41 -35.95 -5.22 -17.47
C ILE A 41 -37.47 -5.31 -17.18
N THR A 42 -37.85 -5.09 -15.92
CA THR A 42 -39.24 -4.68 -15.60
C THR A 42 -39.20 -3.36 -14.83
N ASN A 43 -40.07 -2.48 -15.24
CA ASN A 43 -40.23 -1.06 -15.01
C ASN A 43 -40.17 -0.52 -13.57
N ASN A 44 -39.74 0.75 -13.50
CA ASN A 44 -40.08 1.82 -12.54
C ASN A 44 -39.55 1.69 -11.13
N ASN A 45 -38.28 2.17 -10.96
CA ASN A 45 -37.93 3.05 -9.85
C ASN A 45 -36.67 3.85 -10.23
N HIS A 46 -36.74 5.18 -10.12
CA HIS A 46 -35.60 6.07 -10.29
C HIS A 46 -34.54 5.80 -9.19
N TYR A 47 -33.76 4.75 -9.32
CA TYR A 47 -32.49 4.64 -8.63
C TYR A 47 -31.48 5.49 -9.38
N LEU A 48 -31.05 6.56 -8.75
CA LEU A 48 -29.84 7.28 -9.16
C LEU A 48 -28.66 6.28 -9.11
N PHE A 49 -28.39 5.61 -10.22
CA PHE A 49 -27.16 4.86 -10.42
C PHE A 49 -26.03 5.89 -10.46
N THR A 50 -25.44 6.17 -9.31
CA THR A 50 -24.13 6.80 -9.30
C THR A 50 -23.19 5.82 -9.99
N LYS A 51 -22.69 6.19 -11.20
CA LYS A 51 -21.62 5.43 -11.86
C LYS A 51 -20.55 5.14 -10.80
N PRO A 52 -20.05 3.90 -10.67
CA PRO A 52 -18.97 3.62 -9.75
C PRO A 52 -17.85 4.62 -10.03
N SER A 53 -17.34 5.24 -8.96
CA SER A 53 -16.26 6.23 -9.09
C SER A 53 -15.10 5.58 -9.84
N ARG A 54 -14.65 6.20 -10.94
CA ARG A 54 -13.46 5.78 -11.67
C ARG A 54 -12.20 6.08 -10.85
N ASN A 55 -12.28 6.99 -9.89
CA ASN A 55 -11.15 7.37 -9.05
C ASN A 55 -10.99 6.40 -7.88
N LEU A 56 -9.85 5.73 -7.84
CA LEU A 56 -9.48 4.77 -6.80
C LEU A 56 -9.41 5.41 -5.40
N ILE A 57 -8.96 6.68 -5.30
CA ILE A 57 -8.94 7.42 -4.03
C ILE A 57 -10.34 7.65 -3.48
N ASP A 58 -11.32 7.93 -4.34
CA ASP A 58 -12.72 8.08 -3.94
C ASP A 58 -13.31 6.76 -3.40
N LYS A 59 -12.86 5.63 -3.95
CA LYS A 59 -13.24 4.31 -3.46
C LYS A 59 -12.55 3.98 -2.15
N LEU A 60 -11.25 4.28 -2.04
CA LEU A 60 -10.44 4.07 -0.85
C LEU A 60 -11.07 4.76 0.37
N ARG A 61 -11.35 6.05 0.28
CA ARG A 61 -11.85 6.86 1.42
C ARG A 61 -13.24 6.48 1.94
N LYS A 62 -14.04 5.76 1.13
CA LYS A 62 -15.36 5.28 1.56
C LYS A 62 -15.29 4.12 2.55
N ASP A 63 -14.20 3.39 2.51
CA ASP A 63 -13.99 2.18 3.29
C ASP A 63 -13.06 2.43 4.49
N PHE A 64 -12.81 3.72 4.85
CA PHE A 64 -12.02 4.09 6.02
C PHE A 64 -12.75 3.74 7.32
N SER A 65 -12.05 3.06 8.22
CA SER A 65 -12.62 2.47 9.43
C SER A 65 -11.82 2.71 10.72
N ILE A 66 -10.59 3.25 10.64
CA ILE A 66 -9.83 3.61 11.84
C ILE A 66 -10.54 4.77 12.55
N ASP A 67 -10.86 4.55 13.83
CA ASP A 67 -11.49 5.57 14.67
C ASP A 67 -10.43 6.47 15.32
N TYR A 68 -10.63 7.79 15.22
CA TYR A 68 -9.79 8.80 15.86
C TYR A 68 -10.51 10.13 15.93
N GLU A 69 -10.14 10.95 16.92
CA GLU A 69 -10.54 12.34 17.02
C GLU A 69 -9.39 13.26 16.58
N VAL A 70 -9.71 14.27 15.77
CA VAL A 70 -8.73 15.27 15.35
C VAL A 70 -8.34 16.12 16.57
N ASN A 71 -7.05 16.12 16.89
CA ASN A 71 -6.48 16.88 18.01
C ASN A 71 -5.33 17.77 17.53
N ASN A 72 -4.78 18.60 18.43
CA ASN A 72 -3.72 19.56 18.11
C ASN A 72 -2.50 18.92 17.43
N ARG A 73 -2.17 17.65 17.73
CA ARG A 73 -1.03 16.95 17.12
C ARG A 73 -1.32 16.61 15.67
N ILE A 74 -2.54 16.16 15.37
CA ILE A 74 -2.99 15.89 14.00
C ILE A 74 -3.12 17.21 13.23
N GLU A 75 -3.67 18.27 13.84
CA GLU A 75 -3.79 19.59 13.21
C GLU A 75 -2.43 20.20 12.83
N ALA A 76 -1.41 19.99 13.67
CA ALA A 76 -0.05 20.43 13.35
C ALA A 76 0.51 19.72 12.09
N GLU A 77 0.29 18.41 11.96
CA GLU A 77 0.71 17.64 10.78
C GLU A 77 -0.13 18.00 9.54
N ILE A 78 -1.45 18.23 9.68
CA ILE A 78 -2.30 18.75 8.60
C ILE A 78 -1.76 20.08 8.10
N SER A 79 -1.41 21.00 9.02
CA SER A 79 -0.85 22.30 8.67
C SER A 79 0.49 22.18 7.95
N PHE A 80 1.32 21.21 8.33
CA PHE A 80 2.59 20.93 7.66
C PHE A 80 2.35 20.37 6.24
N ILE A 81 1.44 19.41 6.07
CA ILE A 81 1.10 18.82 4.77
C ILE A 81 0.57 19.90 3.82
N LYS A 82 -0.34 20.76 4.30
CA LYS A 82 -0.91 21.87 3.50
C LYS A 82 0.13 22.88 3.00
N LYS A 83 1.23 23.06 3.71
CA LYS A 83 2.33 23.92 3.26
C LYS A 83 3.21 23.24 2.21
N ASN A 84 3.07 21.92 2.05
CA ASN A 84 3.84 21.07 1.15
C ASN A 84 2.89 20.18 0.33
N ASP A 85 1.72 20.68 -0.05
CA ASP A 85 0.66 19.92 -0.73
C ASP A 85 1.14 19.38 -2.09
N ASP A 86 1.89 20.13 -2.86
CA ASP A 86 2.50 19.66 -4.11
C ASP A 86 3.30 18.37 -3.92
N TYR A 87 4.08 18.28 -2.82
CA TYR A 87 4.82 17.08 -2.51
C TYR A 87 3.90 15.88 -2.20
N MET A 88 2.86 16.12 -1.39
CA MET A 88 1.88 15.08 -1.07
C MET A 88 1.15 14.58 -2.30
N LEU A 89 0.77 15.49 -3.22
CA LEU A 89 0.11 15.13 -4.47
C LEU A 89 1.02 14.28 -5.36
N GLN A 90 2.29 14.66 -5.51
CA GLN A 90 3.29 13.86 -6.23
C GLN A 90 3.49 12.46 -5.63
N VAL A 91 3.44 12.32 -4.30
CA VAL A 91 3.54 11.02 -3.64
C VAL A 91 2.30 10.17 -3.90
N LEU A 92 1.11 10.76 -3.87
CA LEU A 92 -0.13 10.06 -4.25
C LEU A 92 -0.10 9.62 -5.72
N GLU A 93 0.39 10.44 -6.64
CA GLU A 93 0.58 10.04 -8.04
C GLU A 93 1.58 8.89 -8.17
N ARG A 94 2.68 8.92 -7.40
CA ARG A 94 3.66 7.83 -7.35
C ARG A 94 3.07 6.51 -6.84
N SER A 95 2.02 6.57 -6.03
CA SER A 95 1.33 5.37 -5.55
C SER A 95 0.55 4.62 -6.64
N THR A 96 0.31 5.26 -7.79
CA THR A 96 -0.55 4.73 -8.87
C THR A 96 -0.26 3.28 -9.25
N PRO A 97 1.00 2.83 -9.44
CA PRO A 97 1.27 1.45 -9.81
C PRO A 97 0.89 0.42 -8.74
N PHE A 98 0.88 0.81 -7.47
CA PHE A 98 0.81 -0.10 -6.33
C PHE A 98 -0.52 -0.05 -5.57
N LEU A 99 -1.19 1.11 -5.59
CA LEU A 99 -2.31 1.42 -4.70
C LEU A 99 -3.49 0.44 -4.88
N SER A 100 -3.83 0.09 -6.13
CA SER A 100 -4.92 -0.86 -6.43
C SER A 100 -4.64 -2.24 -5.83
N TYR A 101 -3.40 -2.73 -5.97
CA TYR A 101 -2.97 -4.00 -5.40
C TYR A 101 -3.02 -3.98 -3.87
N ILE A 102 -2.43 -2.97 -3.23
CA ILE A 102 -2.38 -2.83 -1.77
C ILE A 102 -3.81 -2.77 -1.18
N ILE A 103 -4.71 -1.98 -1.77
CA ILE A 103 -6.13 -1.92 -1.33
C ILE A 103 -6.80 -3.30 -1.46
N SER A 104 -6.52 -4.03 -2.53
CA SER A 104 -7.05 -5.38 -2.73
C SER A 104 -6.59 -6.33 -1.62
N GLU A 105 -5.31 -6.30 -1.27
CA GLU A 105 -4.74 -7.15 -0.23
C GLU A 105 -5.26 -6.79 1.18
N LEU A 106 -5.44 -5.51 1.49
CA LEU A 106 -6.08 -5.05 2.72
C LEU A 106 -7.52 -5.59 2.85
N LYS A 107 -8.30 -5.47 1.77
CA LYS A 107 -9.69 -5.96 1.75
C LYS A 107 -9.80 -7.48 1.90
N LYS A 108 -8.92 -8.25 1.27
CA LYS A 108 -8.87 -9.71 1.44
C LYS A 108 -8.64 -10.13 2.90
N ARG A 109 -7.93 -9.30 3.66
CA ARG A 109 -7.58 -9.52 5.07
C ARG A 109 -8.54 -8.84 6.05
N ASN A 110 -9.59 -8.16 5.56
CA ASN A 110 -10.51 -7.35 6.36
C ASN A 110 -9.78 -6.29 7.22
N MET A 111 -8.70 -5.73 6.70
CA MET A 111 -7.92 -4.67 7.34
C MET A 111 -8.40 -3.28 6.92
N PRO A 112 -8.24 -2.25 7.76
CA PRO A 112 -8.54 -0.87 7.41
C PRO A 112 -7.83 -0.43 6.13
N THR A 113 -8.60 0.11 5.19
CA THR A 113 -8.04 0.52 3.89
C THR A 113 -7.15 1.76 3.98
N GLU A 114 -7.24 2.53 5.07
CA GLU A 114 -6.33 3.64 5.41
C GLU A 114 -4.87 3.22 5.47
N LEU A 115 -4.60 1.96 5.78
CA LEU A 115 -3.23 1.42 5.82
C LEU A 115 -2.55 1.45 4.44
N ALA A 116 -3.33 1.60 3.36
CA ALA A 116 -2.77 1.89 2.05
C ALA A 116 -2.04 3.26 1.98
N LEU A 117 -2.27 4.15 2.93
CA LEU A 117 -1.56 5.43 3.02
C LEU A 117 -0.25 5.33 3.83
N LEU A 118 0.02 4.19 4.47
CA LEU A 118 1.22 3.99 5.28
C LEU A 118 2.52 4.13 4.47
N PRO A 119 2.66 3.60 3.25
CA PRO A 119 3.84 3.80 2.43
C PRO A 119 4.15 5.27 2.09
N ILE A 120 3.17 6.18 2.17
CA ILE A 120 3.42 7.64 2.04
C ILE A 120 4.34 8.11 3.16
N VAL A 121 4.07 7.69 4.40
CA VAL A 121 4.84 8.08 5.59
C VAL A 121 6.18 7.35 5.65
N GLU A 122 6.24 6.12 5.18
CA GLU A 122 7.44 5.27 5.23
C GLU A 122 8.46 5.62 4.16
N SER A 123 8.05 5.60 2.90
CA SER A 123 8.95 5.69 1.75
C SER A 123 8.56 6.74 0.72
N SER A 124 7.46 7.48 0.92
CA SER A 124 6.85 8.29 -0.14
C SER A 124 6.50 7.47 -1.38
N TYR A 125 6.11 6.21 -1.19
CA TYR A 125 5.84 5.25 -2.25
C TYR A 125 7.03 5.00 -3.18
N ASP A 126 8.26 5.11 -2.67
CA ASP A 126 9.47 4.77 -3.42
C ASP A 126 9.90 3.33 -3.10
N PRO A 127 9.82 2.39 -4.05
CA PRO A 127 10.21 0.99 -3.83
C PRO A 127 11.74 0.84 -3.65
N PHE A 128 12.54 1.84 -4.06
CA PHE A 128 13.99 1.84 -3.89
C PHE A 128 14.45 2.51 -2.59
N ALA A 129 13.53 3.08 -1.79
CA ALA A 129 13.87 3.77 -0.56
C ALA A 129 14.70 2.87 0.38
N TYR A 130 15.75 3.45 0.93
CA TYR A 130 16.64 2.80 1.89
C TYR A 130 17.02 3.77 3.00
N SER A 131 16.77 3.39 4.26
CA SER A 131 17.03 4.25 5.42
C SER A 131 18.38 3.97 6.06
N ILE A 132 18.89 4.93 6.88
CA ILE A 132 20.09 4.73 7.71
C ILE A 132 19.91 3.54 8.66
N GLY A 133 18.68 3.26 9.12
CA GLY A 133 18.35 2.09 9.94
C GLY A 133 18.23 0.79 9.16
N GLN A 134 18.67 0.75 7.90
CA GLN A 134 18.62 -0.41 7.00
C GLN A 134 17.18 -0.86 6.64
N ALA A 135 16.18 -0.04 6.87
CA ALA A 135 14.84 -0.31 6.36
C ALA A 135 14.79 -0.08 4.85
N ALA A 136 14.05 -0.90 4.11
CA ALA A 136 14.01 -0.85 2.65
C ALA A 136 12.59 -1.02 2.07
N GLY A 137 12.39 -0.51 0.85
CA GLY A 137 11.19 -0.67 0.04
C GLY A 137 10.01 0.20 0.48
N LEU A 138 8.84 -0.06 -0.11
CA LEU A 138 7.62 0.70 0.15
C LEU A 138 7.25 0.77 1.64
N TRP A 139 7.40 -0.35 2.33
CA TRP A 139 6.97 -0.57 3.71
C TRP A 139 8.06 -0.33 4.74
N GLN A 140 9.28 0.01 4.31
CA GLN A 140 10.44 0.29 5.18
C GLN A 140 10.67 -0.78 6.26
N MET A 141 10.61 -2.05 5.86
CA MET A 141 10.88 -3.15 6.78
C MET A 141 12.39 -3.29 7.04
N ILE A 142 12.78 -3.37 8.32
CA ILE A 142 14.16 -3.66 8.71
C ILE A 142 14.47 -5.15 8.53
N PRO A 143 15.76 -5.56 8.30
CA PRO A 143 16.13 -6.94 7.99
C PRO A 143 15.59 -7.99 8.95
N ILE A 144 15.67 -7.72 10.26
CA ILE A 144 15.20 -8.68 11.28
C ILE A 144 13.69 -8.90 11.23
N THR A 145 12.91 -7.84 11.00
CA THR A 145 11.45 -7.94 10.86
C THR A 145 11.10 -8.62 9.54
N ALA A 146 11.76 -8.24 8.45
CA ALA A 146 11.59 -8.82 7.14
C ALA A 146 11.79 -10.34 7.15
N SER A 147 12.90 -10.81 7.71
CA SER A 147 13.20 -12.24 7.86
C SER A 147 12.16 -12.97 8.72
N ARG A 148 11.66 -12.34 9.81
CA ARG A 148 10.61 -12.91 10.66
C ARG A 148 9.30 -13.15 9.91
N PHE A 149 9.00 -12.30 8.92
CA PHE A 149 7.80 -12.37 8.09
C PHE A 149 8.07 -12.92 6.69
N GLY A 150 9.12 -13.75 6.54
CA GLY A 150 9.34 -14.58 5.35
C GLY A 150 9.98 -13.88 4.16
N LEU A 151 10.49 -12.63 4.31
CA LEU A 151 11.15 -11.95 3.22
C LEU A 151 12.60 -12.41 3.05
N ASP A 152 12.90 -12.96 1.88
CA ASP A 152 14.23 -13.36 1.49
C ASP A 152 15.10 -12.15 1.11
N GLN A 153 16.36 -12.20 1.50
CA GLN A 153 17.38 -11.23 1.13
C GLN A 153 18.65 -11.98 0.75
N ASN A 154 19.13 -11.75 -0.44
CA ASN A 154 20.41 -12.30 -0.91
C ASN A 154 21.12 -11.26 -1.80
N TRP A 155 22.21 -11.67 -2.47
CA TRP A 155 23.00 -10.76 -3.31
C TRP A 155 22.22 -10.22 -4.53
N TRP A 156 21.24 -10.96 -5.01
CA TRP A 156 20.53 -10.67 -6.26
C TRP A 156 19.09 -10.21 -6.03
N TYR A 157 18.54 -10.43 -4.85
CA TYR A 157 17.15 -10.17 -4.53
C TYR A 157 16.97 -9.63 -3.13
N ASP A 158 16.20 -8.58 -3.00
CA ASP A 158 15.75 -8.03 -1.72
C ASP A 158 14.22 -7.97 -1.69
N GLY A 159 13.59 -8.98 -1.09
CA GLY A 159 12.14 -9.11 -0.98
C GLY A 159 11.45 -7.94 -0.28
N ARG A 160 12.18 -7.10 0.46
CA ARG A 160 11.64 -5.88 1.06
C ARG A 160 11.29 -4.82 0.02
N ARG A 161 11.88 -4.88 -1.17
CA ARG A 161 11.63 -4.01 -2.31
C ARG A 161 10.63 -4.60 -3.29
N ASP A 162 10.45 -5.90 -3.26
CA ASP A 162 9.39 -6.57 -4.03
C ASP A 162 8.02 -6.12 -3.53
N VAL A 163 7.18 -5.64 -4.43
CA VAL A 163 5.88 -5.04 -4.07
C VAL A 163 4.93 -6.06 -3.48
N ILE A 164 4.94 -7.29 -4.00
CA ILE A 164 4.02 -8.35 -3.56
C ILE A 164 4.49 -8.91 -2.23
N ASP A 165 5.72 -9.42 -2.20
CA ASP A 165 6.27 -10.08 -1.02
C ASP A 165 6.30 -9.11 0.17
N SER A 166 6.78 -7.87 -0.05
CA SER A 166 6.82 -6.86 1.02
C SER A 166 5.45 -6.41 1.49
N THR A 167 4.45 -6.35 0.60
CA THR A 167 3.07 -6.03 1.01
C THR A 167 2.49 -7.17 1.85
N GLU A 168 2.64 -8.42 1.46
CA GLU A 168 2.19 -9.55 2.26
C GLU A 168 2.81 -9.54 3.65
N ALA A 169 4.13 -9.45 3.73
CA ALA A 169 4.87 -9.42 5.00
C ALA A 169 4.47 -8.22 5.88
N ALA A 170 4.31 -7.02 5.30
CA ALA A 170 3.91 -5.84 6.05
C ALA A 170 2.49 -5.95 6.61
N LEU A 171 1.54 -6.50 5.84
CA LEU A 171 0.17 -6.70 6.29
C LEU A 171 0.07 -7.80 7.36
N GLU A 172 0.87 -8.86 7.25
CA GLU A 172 0.99 -9.87 8.32
C GLU A 172 1.57 -9.26 9.59
N TYR A 173 2.63 -8.45 9.48
CA TYR A 173 3.21 -7.76 10.63
C TYR A 173 2.22 -6.78 11.27
N LEU A 174 1.49 -6.01 10.50
CA LEU A 174 0.44 -5.10 11.00
C LEU A 174 -0.69 -5.87 11.70
N SER A 175 -1.11 -7.00 11.13
CA SER A 175 -2.11 -7.87 11.76
C SER A 175 -1.62 -8.45 13.09
N TYR A 176 -0.37 -8.92 13.13
CA TYR A 176 0.26 -9.36 14.37
C TYR A 176 0.30 -8.25 15.42
N LEU A 177 0.72 -7.04 15.03
CA LEU A 177 0.80 -5.89 15.95
C LEU A 177 -0.58 -5.48 16.47
N TYR A 178 -1.60 -5.50 15.62
CA TYR A 178 -2.97 -5.20 16.01
C TYR A 178 -3.46 -6.16 17.09
N GLY A 179 -3.32 -7.46 16.89
CA GLY A 179 -3.66 -8.46 17.92
C GLY A 179 -2.81 -8.31 19.19
N TYR A 180 -1.50 -8.04 19.03
CA TYR A 180 -0.58 -7.86 20.17
C TYR A 180 -0.91 -6.62 21.00
N MET A 181 -1.45 -5.57 20.39
CA MET A 181 -1.87 -4.32 21.04
C MET A 181 -3.35 -4.28 21.42
N ASN A 182 -3.98 -5.45 21.65
CA ASN A 182 -5.38 -5.59 22.04
C ASN A 182 -6.35 -4.88 21.07
N GLU A 183 -6.15 -5.05 19.79
CA GLU A 183 -7.00 -4.50 18.72
C GLU A 183 -7.03 -2.96 18.66
N ASP A 184 -5.96 -2.31 19.14
CA ASP A 184 -5.78 -0.86 19.03
C ASP A 184 -4.86 -0.50 17.87
N TRP A 185 -5.43 0.08 16.80
CA TRP A 185 -4.67 0.47 15.60
C TRP A 185 -3.65 1.56 15.88
N LEU A 186 -3.91 2.51 16.79
CA LEU A 186 -2.95 3.59 17.06
C LEU A 186 -1.71 3.05 17.78
N LEU A 187 -1.90 2.11 18.70
CA LEU A 187 -0.81 1.40 19.35
C LEU A 187 -0.08 0.44 18.39
N ALA A 188 -0.82 -0.23 17.50
CA ALA A 188 -0.22 -1.09 16.47
C ALA A 188 0.66 -0.27 15.49
N LEU A 189 0.19 0.87 15.02
CA LEU A 189 0.95 1.78 14.16
C LEU A 189 2.18 2.38 14.87
N ALA A 190 2.05 2.75 16.14
CA ALA A 190 3.19 3.16 16.95
C ALA A 190 4.23 2.04 17.09
N SER A 191 3.75 0.79 17.22
CA SER A 191 4.59 -0.41 17.30
C SER A 191 5.26 -0.76 15.98
N TYR A 192 4.61 -0.54 14.86
CA TYR A 192 5.21 -0.68 13.54
C TYR A 192 6.44 0.22 13.38
N ASN A 193 6.33 1.47 13.84
CA ASN A 193 7.43 2.44 13.74
C ASN A 193 8.57 2.20 14.75
N SER A 194 8.27 1.78 15.99
CA SER A 194 9.27 1.73 17.08
C SER A 194 9.54 0.35 17.66
N GLY A 195 8.86 -0.66 17.14
CA GLY A 195 8.83 -2.01 17.68
C GLY A 195 7.87 -2.17 18.87
N GLU A 196 7.20 -3.31 18.92
CA GLU A 196 6.21 -3.63 19.95
C GLU A 196 6.75 -3.59 21.37
N GLY A 197 8.04 -3.92 21.54
CA GLY A 197 8.68 -3.87 22.87
C GLY A 197 8.81 -2.45 23.44
N ALA A 198 9.01 -1.44 22.60
CA ALA A 198 9.09 -0.03 23.06
C ALA A 198 7.73 0.47 23.53
N VAL A 199 6.68 0.19 22.75
CA VAL A 199 5.30 0.58 23.09
C VAL A 199 4.82 -0.15 24.33
N SER A 200 5.06 -1.47 24.43
CA SER A 200 4.70 -2.28 25.61
C SER A 200 5.33 -1.76 26.90
N ARG A 201 6.62 -1.37 26.86
CA ARG A 201 7.29 -0.77 28.04
C ARG A 201 6.64 0.56 28.44
N ALA A 202 6.26 1.39 27.46
CA ALA A 202 5.58 2.66 27.74
C ALA A 202 4.19 2.43 28.34
N ILE A 203 3.42 1.47 27.83
CA ILE A 203 2.13 1.03 28.37
C ILE A 203 2.30 0.56 29.82
N GLN A 204 3.27 -0.34 30.07
CA GLN A 204 3.49 -0.87 31.41
C GLN A 204 3.89 0.22 32.42
N LYS A 205 4.73 1.17 31.97
CA LYS A 205 5.10 2.34 32.81
C LYS A 205 3.87 3.15 33.20
N ASN A 206 2.97 3.44 32.27
CA ASN A 206 1.76 4.19 32.57
C ASN A 206 0.82 3.39 33.49
N LYS A 207 0.61 2.10 33.23
CA LYS A 207 -0.19 1.22 34.10
C LYS A 207 0.33 1.21 35.54
N ASN A 208 1.65 1.10 35.73
CA ASN A 208 2.26 1.12 37.06
C ASN A 208 2.09 2.44 37.82
N ASN A 209 1.87 3.54 37.07
CA ASN A 209 1.63 4.87 37.65
C ASN A 209 0.14 5.26 37.65
N SER A 210 -0.78 4.32 37.36
CA SER A 210 -2.21 4.56 37.24
C SER A 210 -2.58 5.70 36.29
N LEU A 211 -1.80 5.82 35.17
CA LEU A 211 -2.02 6.78 34.11
C LEU A 211 -2.74 6.12 32.91
N PRO A 212 -3.46 6.90 32.08
CA PRO A 212 -3.99 6.41 30.81
C PRO A 212 -2.86 5.84 29.93
N TRP A 213 -3.14 4.74 29.24
CA TRP A 213 -2.14 4.00 28.45
C TRP A 213 -2.50 3.87 26.97
N ASP A 214 -3.47 4.66 26.49
CA ASP A 214 -3.72 4.86 25.07
C ASP A 214 -2.55 5.60 24.41
N PHE A 215 -2.46 5.54 23.08
CA PHE A 215 -1.37 6.14 22.32
C PHE A 215 -1.09 7.61 22.69
N TRP A 216 -2.14 8.40 22.92
CA TRP A 216 -2.01 9.84 23.14
C TRP A 216 -1.33 10.20 24.45
N ASN A 217 -1.42 9.31 25.44
CA ASN A 217 -0.88 9.47 26.79
C ASN A 217 0.46 8.77 27.01
N LEU A 218 0.97 8.01 26.00
CA LEU A 218 2.26 7.34 26.13
C LEU A 218 3.45 8.28 25.92
N SER A 219 4.49 8.10 26.73
CA SER A 219 5.79 8.75 26.55
C SER A 219 6.64 7.93 25.58
N LEU A 220 6.51 8.23 24.30
CA LEU A 220 7.26 7.59 23.19
C LEU A 220 8.35 8.53 22.67
N SER A 221 9.23 8.03 21.81
CA SER A 221 10.23 8.84 21.11
C SER A 221 9.57 9.97 20.32
N ARG A 222 10.28 11.06 20.07
CA ARG A 222 9.76 12.18 19.25
C ARG A 222 9.30 11.71 17.86
N GLN A 223 10.06 10.78 17.26
CA GLN A 223 9.73 10.21 15.96
C GLN A 223 8.40 9.45 16.02
N THR A 224 8.26 8.50 16.94
CA THR A 224 7.04 7.68 17.08
C THR A 224 5.84 8.52 17.47
N SER A 225 6.05 9.51 18.33
CA SER A 225 5.00 10.46 18.76
C SER A 225 4.46 11.30 17.60
N ALA A 226 5.25 11.58 16.56
CA ALA A 226 4.81 12.31 15.36
C ALA A 226 4.29 11.37 14.26
N TYR A 227 4.68 10.11 14.25
CA TYR A 227 4.39 9.14 13.19
C TYR A 227 2.89 8.88 13.01
N VAL A 228 2.22 8.48 14.10
CA VAL A 228 0.77 8.20 14.06
C VAL A 228 -0.03 9.46 13.72
N PRO A 229 0.19 10.62 14.35
CA PRO A 229 -0.47 11.87 13.95
C PRO A 229 -0.28 12.23 12.47
N ARG A 230 0.90 11.97 11.91
CA ARG A 230 1.17 12.23 10.49
C ARG A 230 0.34 11.34 9.57
N LEU A 231 0.24 10.05 9.86
CA LEU A 231 -0.64 9.16 9.11
C LEU A 231 -2.11 9.57 9.24
N LEU A 232 -2.56 9.89 10.46
CA LEU A 232 -3.94 10.34 10.70
C LEU A 232 -4.25 11.67 9.98
N ALA A 233 -3.29 12.57 9.88
CA ALA A 233 -3.42 13.81 9.11
C ALA A 233 -3.60 13.53 7.61
N LEU A 234 -2.84 12.58 7.04
CA LEU A 234 -3.04 12.13 5.66
C LEU A 234 -4.42 11.52 5.46
N ILE A 235 -4.85 10.64 6.37
CA ILE A 235 -6.18 10.02 6.35
C ILE A 235 -7.26 11.10 6.37
N GLU A 236 -7.16 12.08 7.26
CA GLU A 236 -8.12 13.18 7.39
C GLU A 236 -8.19 14.03 6.11
N ILE A 237 -7.06 14.36 5.51
CA ILE A 237 -6.99 15.11 4.24
C ILE A 237 -7.61 14.31 3.09
N VAL A 238 -7.25 13.02 2.96
CA VAL A 238 -7.80 12.15 1.91
C VAL A 238 -9.31 11.94 2.10
N LYS A 239 -9.78 11.84 3.35
CA LYS A 239 -11.19 11.67 3.69
C LYS A 239 -12.02 12.92 3.39
N TYR A 240 -11.48 14.10 3.69
CA TYR A 240 -12.19 15.39 3.59
C TYR A 240 -11.38 16.45 2.80
N PRO A 241 -10.97 16.18 1.55
CA PRO A 241 -10.04 17.06 0.82
C PRO A 241 -10.60 18.48 0.64
N LYS A 242 -11.90 18.61 0.42
CA LYS A 242 -12.56 19.93 0.30
C LYS A 242 -12.48 20.77 1.57
N LYS A 243 -12.54 20.15 2.76
CA LYS A 243 -12.38 20.82 4.06
C LYS A 243 -11.02 21.50 4.18
N TYR A 244 -10.01 20.90 3.55
CA TYR A 244 -8.62 21.39 3.60
C TYR A 244 -8.20 22.16 2.36
N ASN A 245 -9.11 22.35 1.39
CA ASN A 245 -8.87 23.01 0.11
C ASN A 245 -7.72 22.36 -0.68
N ILE A 246 -7.73 21.02 -0.74
CA ILE A 246 -6.76 20.21 -1.48
C ILE A 246 -7.52 19.46 -2.58
N GLU A 247 -6.98 19.50 -3.80
CA GLU A 247 -7.45 18.71 -4.93
C GLU A 247 -6.58 17.45 -5.05
N LEU A 248 -7.19 16.29 -4.80
CA LEU A 248 -6.48 15.01 -4.88
C LEU A 248 -6.36 14.57 -6.35
N PRO A 249 -5.27 13.88 -6.73
CA PRO A 249 -5.11 13.36 -8.08
C PRO A 249 -6.19 12.31 -8.40
N VAL A 250 -6.49 12.15 -9.67
CA VAL A 250 -7.35 11.08 -10.16
C VAL A 250 -6.49 9.87 -10.48
N ILE A 251 -6.67 8.80 -9.71
CA ILE A 251 -6.03 7.50 -9.95
C ILE A 251 -7.11 6.54 -10.44
N ASP A 252 -6.90 5.96 -11.61
CA ASP A 252 -7.87 5.04 -12.20
C ASP A 252 -8.03 3.77 -11.33
N ASN A 253 -9.28 3.35 -11.13
CA ASN A 253 -9.60 2.16 -10.37
C ASN A 253 -9.47 0.91 -11.26
N GLU A 254 -8.24 0.65 -11.70
CA GLU A 254 -7.89 -0.47 -12.56
C GLU A 254 -6.69 -1.23 -11.98
N VAL A 255 -6.53 -2.48 -12.37
CA VAL A 255 -5.34 -3.28 -12.06
C VAL A 255 -4.18 -2.73 -12.89
N TYR A 256 -3.11 -2.27 -12.24
CA TYR A 256 -2.00 -1.61 -12.93
C TYR A 256 -1.01 -2.60 -13.56
N PHE A 257 -0.77 -3.74 -12.94
CA PHE A 257 0.19 -4.72 -13.40
C PHE A 257 -0.36 -6.16 -13.35
N SER A 258 0.24 -7.03 -14.14
CA SER A 258 0.05 -8.48 -14.09
C SER A 258 1.35 -9.17 -13.70
N ILE A 259 1.25 -10.36 -13.11
CA ILE A 259 2.38 -11.19 -12.75
C ILE A 259 2.57 -12.22 -13.84
N ILE A 260 3.79 -12.32 -14.38
CA ILE A 260 4.17 -13.34 -15.36
C ILE A 260 5.28 -14.20 -14.77
N ASP A 261 5.08 -15.51 -14.75
CA ASP A 261 6.15 -16.46 -14.46
C ASP A 261 6.84 -16.83 -15.78
N LEU A 262 8.12 -16.49 -15.86
CA LEU A 262 8.92 -16.74 -17.07
C LEU A 262 9.64 -18.10 -17.03
N GLY A 263 9.56 -18.84 -15.91
CA GLY A 263 10.23 -20.14 -15.75
C GLY A 263 11.76 -20.07 -15.76
N GLY A 264 12.36 -18.89 -15.87
CA GLY A 264 13.80 -18.66 -15.91
C GLY A 264 14.19 -17.19 -15.80
N GLN A 265 15.49 -16.93 -15.75
CA GLN A 265 16.02 -15.57 -15.73
C GLN A 265 15.92 -14.91 -17.11
N ILE A 266 15.58 -13.63 -17.11
CA ILE A 266 15.56 -12.78 -18.31
C ILE A 266 16.27 -11.47 -17.98
N ASP A 267 16.90 -10.88 -18.97
CA ASP A 267 17.39 -9.50 -18.89
C ASP A 267 16.20 -8.54 -18.90
N LEU A 268 16.17 -7.58 -17.96
CA LEU A 268 15.05 -6.65 -17.82
C LEU A 268 14.88 -5.72 -19.03
N ALA A 269 15.96 -5.38 -19.75
CA ALA A 269 15.85 -4.56 -20.95
C ALA A 269 15.17 -5.35 -22.09
N LEU A 270 15.53 -6.63 -22.24
CA LEU A 270 14.86 -7.52 -23.17
C LEU A 270 13.39 -7.74 -22.79
N ALA A 271 13.10 -7.91 -21.50
CA ALA A 271 11.73 -8.06 -21.03
C ALA A 271 10.88 -6.81 -21.29
N ALA A 272 11.45 -5.62 -21.11
CA ALA A 272 10.78 -4.35 -21.40
C ALA A 272 10.49 -4.19 -22.91
N GLU A 273 11.46 -4.54 -23.76
CA GLU A 273 11.28 -4.54 -25.22
C GLU A 273 10.18 -5.51 -25.66
N LEU A 274 10.19 -6.74 -25.14
CA LEU A 274 9.17 -7.75 -25.45
C LEU A 274 7.77 -7.36 -24.98
N ALA A 275 7.68 -6.65 -23.84
CA ALA A 275 6.42 -6.18 -23.26
C ALA A 275 5.95 -4.84 -23.83
N ASP A 276 6.73 -4.18 -24.67
CA ASP A 276 6.47 -2.83 -25.21
C ASP A 276 6.19 -1.80 -24.11
N ILE A 277 7.02 -1.83 -23.05
CA ILE A 277 6.99 -0.88 -21.93
C ILE A 277 8.34 -0.20 -21.74
N GLU A 278 8.32 0.95 -21.05
CA GLU A 278 9.57 1.61 -20.70
C GLU A 278 10.35 0.78 -19.65
N LEU A 279 11.64 0.61 -19.86
CA LEU A 279 12.53 -0.09 -18.94
C LEU A 279 12.45 0.49 -17.51
N LYS A 280 12.28 1.80 -17.37
CA LYS A 280 12.12 2.46 -16.07
C LYS A 280 10.86 1.99 -15.34
N GLU A 281 9.76 1.79 -16.04
CA GLU A 281 8.52 1.28 -15.45
C GLU A 281 8.70 -0.16 -14.96
N LEU A 282 9.36 -0.99 -15.77
CA LEU A 282 9.67 -2.37 -15.40
C LEU A 282 10.56 -2.44 -14.16
N TYR A 283 11.58 -1.58 -14.05
CA TYR A 283 12.41 -1.48 -12.84
C TYR A 283 11.62 -1.10 -11.59
N ILE A 284 10.69 -0.14 -11.71
CA ILE A 284 9.84 0.29 -10.59
C ILE A 284 8.96 -0.86 -10.08
N LEU A 285 8.39 -1.64 -11.00
CA LEU A 285 7.54 -2.78 -10.66
C LEU A 285 8.35 -3.98 -10.11
N ASN A 286 9.63 -4.11 -10.45
CA ASN A 286 10.49 -5.23 -10.08
C ASN A 286 11.70 -4.79 -9.24
N ALA A 287 11.49 -3.85 -8.33
CA ALA A 287 12.57 -3.23 -7.53
C ALA A 287 13.29 -4.21 -6.57
N GLY A 288 12.74 -5.40 -6.35
CA GLY A 288 13.35 -6.47 -5.55
C GLY A 288 14.50 -7.19 -6.24
N ASN A 289 14.62 -7.10 -7.58
CA ASN A 289 15.59 -7.81 -8.43
C ASN A 289 16.82 -6.97 -8.74
#